data_ad28d15363ea925702c21c32f84b161f
#
_entry.id   ad28d15363ea925702c21c32f84b161f
#
_cell.length_a   1.000
_cell.length_b   1.000
_cell.length_c   1.000
_cell.angle_alpha   90.00
_cell.angle_beta   90.00
_cell.angle_gamma   90.00
#
_symmetry.space_group_name_H-M   'P 1'
#
loop_
_entity.id
_entity.type
_entity.pdbx_description
1 polymer ?
#
loop_
_entity_poly.entity_id
_entity_poly.type
_entity_poly.pdbx_seq_one_letter_code
_entity_poly.pdbx_strand_id
1 'polypeptide(L)'
;RGVEVRLTTPFRFVFVHEKSLVVDRKRAWVGTMNLTGSSFAANREYALILDDRAQVAEIAKVVEADWEGERLELSQALLVWAPSRVLGGVKEGNARETLLALIRGAQRELFLEHQAMADPEVEAALKEGLGRGVRVRLLGSPKGPGDTYFLAGALRLKEAGALVRFLPDPYVHAKVLVRDGEEALLGSLNLSANSIQANRELAVRFTAREAPEAFRRLLFGMEGEWEKALPENPFALPPVEGVIPWQEAPRYFGRVATVEGVIQAVEDRGTVAFLKFGPGESDLRLVVFPRSYGLFAQPFPQSYLGKKVRARGRIVLYAGYYEIVLEGPENLEVLDGGP
;
A
#
# COMPACT_ATOMS: atom_id res chain seq x y z
N ARG A 1 19.34 24.00 1.39
CA ARG A 1 20.12 25.08 2.05
C ARG A 1 19.96 24.88 3.56
N GLY A 2 21.08 24.51 4.26
CA GLY A 2 21.06 24.27 5.71
C GLY A 2 20.42 22.97 6.18
N VAL A 3 20.13 22.04 5.28
CA VAL A 3 19.67 20.67 5.61
C VAL A 3 20.84 19.73 5.39
N GLU A 4 21.18 18.99 6.44
CA GLU A 4 22.14 17.90 6.31
C GLU A 4 21.41 16.65 5.79
N VAL A 5 22.04 15.96 4.85
CA VAL A 5 21.52 14.73 4.26
C VAL A 5 22.59 13.65 4.34
N ARG A 6 22.22 12.48 4.84
CA ARG A 6 23.11 11.34 4.86
C ARG A 6 22.41 10.14 4.22
N LEU A 7 23.11 9.47 3.32
CA LEU A 7 22.65 8.21 2.75
C LEU A 7 23.20 7.07 3.62
N THR A 8 22.34 6.11 3.93
CA THR A 8 22.80 4.92 4.64
C THR A 8 23.73 4.10 3.77
N THR A 9 24.72 3.49 4.39
CA THR A 9 25.60 2.54 3.69
C THR A 9 24.77 1.34 3.22
N PRO A 10 24.87 0.95 1.93
CA PRO A 10 24.01 -0.11 1.35
C PRO A 10 24.21 -1.50 1.96
N PHE A 11 25.14 -1.64 2.91
CA PHE A 11 25.43 -2.92 3.57
C PHE A 11 24.76 -3.11 4.93
N ARG A 12 24.13 -2.06 5.50
CA ARG A 12 23.48 -2.17 6.80
C ARG A 12 22.01 -2.52 6.69
N PHE A 13 21.28 -1.80 5.86
CA PHE A 13 19.85 -2.04 5.59
C PHE A 13 19.63 -2.11 4.08
N VAL A 14 18.66 -2.90 3.65
CA VAL A 14 18.23 -2.87 2.25
C VAL A 14 17.58 -1.52 1.95
N PHE A 15 16.73 -1.05 2.86
CA PHE A 15 16.17 0.31 2.84
C PHE A 15 16.10 0.86 4.27
N VAL A 16 16.28 2.17 4.41
CA VAL A 16 15.70 2.90 5.53
C VAL A 16 14.27 3.24 5.13
N HIS A 17 13.35 2.45 5.61
CA HIS A 17 11.95 2.52 5.21
C HIS A 17 11.06 3.04 6.34
N GLU A 18 11.60 3.34 7.50
CA GLU A 18 10.87 4.03 8.56
C GLU A 18 10.40 5.40 8.09
N LYS A 19 9.28 5.83 8.65
CA LYS A 19 8.68 7.13 8.40
C LYS A 19 8.44 7.79 9.73
N SER A 20 9.44 8.55 10.16
CA SER A 20 9.40 9.28 11.43
C SER A 20 9.96 10.69 11.28
N LEU A 21 9.46 11.59 12.13
CA LEU A 21 9.99 12.95 12.32
C LEU A 21 10.08 13.20 13.81
N VAL A 22 11.21 13.69 14.29
CA VAL A 22 11.39 14.14 15.67
C VAL A 22 11.53 15.65 15.68
N VAL A 23 10.69 16.33 16.44
CA VAL A 23 10.68 17.80 16.55
C VAL A 23 11.11 18.20 17.95
N ASP A 24 12.20 18.95 18.04
CA ASP A 24 12.77 19.50 19.30
C ASP A 24 13.01 18.47 20.39
N ARG A 25 13.13 17.17 20.04
CA ARG A 25 13.18 16.03 20.99
C ARG A 25 12.00 16.01 21.98
N LYS A 26 10.87 16.63 21.61
CA LYS A 26 9.66 16.73 22.44
C LYS A 26 8.49 15.98 21.87
N ARG A 27 8.41 15.87 20.54
CA ARG A 27 7.37 15.16 19.83
C ARG A 27 7.95 14.35 18.69
N ALA A 28 7.29 13.26 18.37
CA ALA A 28 7.58 12.49 17.17
C ALA A 28 6.32 12.23 16.38
N TRP A 29 6.44 12.27 15.08
CA TRP A 29 5.46 11.74 14.14
C TRP A 29 5.96 10.39 13.65
N VAL A 30 5.11 9.36 13.69
CA VAL A 30 5.38 8.02 13.16
C VAL A 30 4.21 7.60 12.29
N GLY A 31 4.47 7.14 11.06
CA GLY A 31 3.40 6.83 10.14
C GLY A 31 3.69 5.74 9.13
N THR A 32 2.67 5.44 8.35
CA THR A 32 2.73 4.49 7.24
C THR A 32 3.17 5.17 5.95
N MET A 33 3.01 6.50 5.85
CA MET A 33 3.09 7.28 4.62
C MET A 33 4.50 7.71 4.24
N ASN A 34 4.80 7.68 2.96
CA ASN A 34 5.96 8.35 2.39
C ASN A 34 5.71 9.87 2.27
N LEU A 35 6.74 10.68 2.28
CA LEU A 35 6.64 12.13 2.02
C LEU A 35 6.55 12.38 0.50
N THR A 36 5.52 11.85 -0.14
CA THR A 36 5.27 11.95 -1.60
C THR A 36 3.86 12.43 -1.88
N GLY A 37 3.65 13.05 -3.04
CA GLY A 37 2.33 13.54 -3.44
C GLY A 37 1.25 12.45 -3.41
N SER A 38 1.55 11.24 -3.88
CA SER A 38 0.60 10.12 -3.86
C SER A 38 0.19 9.69 -2.46
N SER A 39 1.13 9.71 -1.49
CA SER A 39 0.80 9.38 -0.10
C SER A 39 -0.18 10.39 0.52
N PHE A 40 -0.10 11.66 0.14
CA PHE A 40 -1.01 12.69 0.64
C PHE A 40 -2.33 12.77 -0.11
N ALA A 41 -2.36 12.41 -1.40
CA ALA A 41 -3.51 12.65 -2.27
C ALA A 41 -4.34 11.38 -2.58
N ALA A 42 -3.70 10.20 -2.64
CA ALA A 42 -4.31 9.02 -3.24
C ALA A 42 -4.23 7.74 -2.39
N ASN A 43 -3.45 7.73 -1.33
CA ASN A 43 -3.31 6.54 -0.49
C ASN A 43 -4.14 6.61 0.78
N ARG A 44 -4.54 5.44 1.27
CA ARG A 44 -4.96 5.26 2.65
C ARG A 44 -3.72 5.09 3.51
N GLU A 45 -3.52 6.03 4.41
CA GLU A 45 -2.37 6.10 5.30
C GLU A 45 -2.82 6.43 6.73
N TYR A 46 -1.99 6.07 7.70
CA TYR A 46 -2.20 6.40 9.11
C TYR A 46 -0.92 6.94 9.75
N ALA A 47 -1.07 7.80 10.74
CA ALA A 47 0.05 8.31 11.51
C ALA A 47 -0.35 8.58 12.96
N LEU A 48 0.64 8.56 13.84
CA LEU A 48 0.54 8.91 15.25
C LEU A 48 1.46 10.08 15.56
N ILE A 49 1.01 10.96 16.43
CA ILE A 49 1.87 11.94 17.11
C ILE A 49 2.15 11.40 18.50
N LEU A 50 3.42 11.24 18.82
CA LEU A 50 3.90 10.79 20.12
C LEU A 50 4.45 11.99 20.90
N ASP A 51 4.08 12.09 22.16
CA ASP A 51 4.57 13.09 23.13
C ASP A 51 5.12 12.44 24.42
N ASP A 52 5.06 11.11 24.52
CA ASP A 52 5.77 10.36 25.55
C ASP A 52 7.28 10.55 25.39
N ARG A 53 7.91 11.08 26.46
CA ARG A 53 9.31 11.47 26.42
C ARG A 53 10.27 10.28 26.19
N ALA A 54 9.93 9.11 26.71
CA ALA A 54 10.79 7.92 26.58
C ALA A 54 10.72 7.39 25.14
N GLN A 55 9.54 7.34 24.54
CA GLN A 55 9.35 6.93 23.14
C GLN A 55 10.04 7.92 22.18
N VAL A 56 9.85 9.22 22.38
CA VAL A 56 10.49 10.26 21.56
C VAL A 56 12.03 10.20 21.67
N ALA A 57 12.55 9.99 22.88
CA ALA A 57 13.99 9.84 23.12
C ALA A 57 14.56 8.58 22.47
N GLU A 58 13.80 7.48 22.47
CA GLU A 58 14.21 6.24 21.80
C GLU A 58 14.30 6.44 20.27
N ILE A 59 13.31 7.08 19.66
CA ILE A 59 13.36 7.38 18.22
C ILE A 59 14.57 8.24 17.89
N ALA A 60 14.79 9.34 18.64
CA ALA A 60 15.92 10.23 18.42
C ALA A 60 17.26 9.47 18.54
N LYS A 61 17.41 8.63 19.57
CA LYS A 61 18.61 7.82 19.78
C LYS A 61 18.87 6.85 18.63
N VAL A 62 17.83 6.19 18.12
CA VAL A 62 17.98 5.22 17.01
C VAL A 62 18.34 5.95 15.72
N VAL A 63 17.69 7.07 15.41
CA VAL A 63 18.02 7.91 14.24
C VAL A 63 19.44 8.42 14.30
N GLU A 64 19.91 8.89 15.46
CA GLU A 64 21.29 9.35 15.68
C GLU A 64 22.31 8.21 15.49
N ALA A 65 22.04 7.04 16.06
CA ALA A 65 22.91 5.87 15.90
C ALA A 65 22.97 5.42 14.42
N ASP A 66 21.82 5.41 13.72
CA ASP A 66 21.79 5.09 12.30
C ASP A 66 22.53 6.16 11.46
N TRP A 67 22.44 7.43 11.87
CA TRP A 67 23.18 8.52 11.26
C TRP A 67 24.70 8.35 11.42
N GLU A 68 25.17 7.95 12.60
CA GLU A 68 26.60 7.72 12.87
C GLU A 68 27.09 6.33 12.43
N GLY A 69 26.19 5.45 11.99
CA GLY A 69 26.53 4.08 11.58
C GLY A 69 26.71 3.11 12.75
N GLU A 70 26.26 3.51 13.94
CA GLU A 70 26.33 2.71 15.16
C GLU A 70 25.22 1.67 15.21
N ARG A 71 25.45 0.55 15.93
CA ARG A 71 24.46 -0.49 16.19
C ARG A 71 23.92 -0.36 17.59
N LEU A 72 22.61 -0.46 17.72
CA LEU A 72 21.94 -0.49 19.01
C LEU A 72 21.28 -1.84 19.26
N GLU A 73 21.35 -2.29 20.53
CA GLU A 73 20.56 -3.41 21.04
C GLU A 73 19.11 -2.94 21.23
N LEU A 74 18.19 -3.49 20.43
CA LEU A 74 16.77 -3.09 20.39
C LEU A 74 15.81 -4.25 20.71
N SER A 75 16.30 -5.36 21.30
CA SER A 75 15.45 -6.50 21.68
C SER A 75 14.40 -6.14 22.73
N GLN A 76 14.73 -5.18 23.61
CA GLN A 76 13.88 -4.70 24.71
C GLN A 76 13.47 -3.24 24.51
N ALA A 77 13.42 -2.77 23.27
CA ALA A 77 12.99 -1.42 22.94
C ALA A 77 11.52 -1.19 23.32
N LEU A 78 11.17 0.05 23.65
CA LEU A 78 9.77 0.48 23.92
C LEU A 78 8.92 0.41 22.67
N LEU A 79 9.54 0.73 21.53
CA LEU A 79 8.91 0.73 20.22
C LEU A 79 9.27 -0.55 19.45
N VAL A 80 8.65 -0.71 18.29
CA VAL A 80 8.85 -1.90 17.45
C VAL A 80 9.77 -1.57 16.30
N TRP A 81 10.97 -2.14 16.35
CA TRP A 81 12.03 -1.87 15.38
C TRP A 81 12.36 -3.10 14.52
N ALA A 82 12.60 -2.88 13.25
CA ALA A 82 13.28 -3.82 12.37
C ALA A 82 14.66 -3.26 11.93
N PRO A 83 15.58 -4.10 11.50
CA PRO A 83 15.44 -5.52 11.21
C PRO A 83 15.49 -6.40 12.46
N SER A 84 14.68 -7.46 12.46
CA SER A 84 14.70 -8.48 13.53
C SER A 84 15.80 -9.51 13.26
N ARG A 85 17.04 -9.10 13.44
CA ARG A 85 18.22 -9.93 13.23
C ARG A 85 19.28 -9.68 14.29
N VAL A 86 20.19 -10.63 14.44
CA VAL A 86 21.40 -10.48 15.23
C VAL A 86 22.59 -10.29 14.28
N LEU A 87 23.32 -9.19 14.45
CA LEU A 87 24.49 -8.89 13.64
C LEU A 87 25.64 -8.44 14.54
N GLY A 88 26.75 -9.17 14.52
CA GLY A 88 27.89 -8.90 15.41
C GLY A 88 27.54 -9.00 16.90
N GLY A 89 26.64 -9.91 17.27
CA GLY A 89 26.18 -10.12 18.65
C GLY A 89 25.14 -9.12 19.14
N VAL A 90 24.75 -8.12 18.33
CA VAL A 90 23.74 -7.09 18.66
C VAL A 90 22.42 -7.44 17.98
N LYS A 91 21.33 -7.50 18.74
CA LYS A 91 19.98 -7.67 18.21
C LYS A 91 19.41 -6.31 17.79
N GLU A 92 19.35 -6.08 16.50
CA GLU A 92 19.03 -4.78 15.89
C GLU A 92 17.54 -4.42 15.89
N GLY A 93 16.66 -5.30 16.41
CA GLY A 93 15.21 -5.04 16.48
C GLY A 93 14.43 -6.18 17.13
N ASN A 94 13.15 -5.90 17.38
CA ASN A 94 12.19 -6.78 18.07
C ASN A 94 10.91 -6.99 17.24
N ALA A 95 10.86 -6.53 15.98
CA ALA A 95 9.64 -6.49 15.19
C ALA A 95 9.01 -7.86 14.96
N ARG A 96 9.80 -8.88 14.63
CA ARG A 96 9.28 -10.22 14.36
C ARG A 96 8.61 -10.82 15.59
N GLU A 97 9.32 -10.80 16.72
CA GLU A 97 8.82 -11.34 17.97
C GLU A 97 7.56 -10.62 18.43
N THR A 98 7.57 -9.28 18.37
CA THR A 98 6.43 -8.46 18.76
C THR A 98 5.22 -8.72 17.87
N LEU A 99 5.42 -8.75 16.54
CA LEU A 99 4.37 -9.00 15.58
C LEU A 99 3.75 -10.39 15.76
N LEU A 100 4.58 -11.43 15.89
CA LEU A 100 4.09 -12.81 16.08
C LEU A 100 3.42 -12.99 17.43
N ALA A 101 3.94 -12.36 18.50
CA ALA A 101 3.30 -12.39 19.81
C ALA A 101 1.92 -11.70 19.78
N LEU A 102 1.80 -10.58 19.07
CA LEU A 102 0.53 -9.89 18.89
C LEU A 102 -0.50 -10.76 18.15
N ILE A 103 -0.08 -11.40 17.04
CA ILE A 103 -0.96 -12.27 16.24
C ILE A 103 -1.37 -13.53 17.04
N ARG A 104 -0.39 -14.23 17.63
CA ARG A 104 -0.66 -15.46 18.41
C ARG A 104 -1.43 -15.22 19.68
N GLY A 105 -1.32 -14.01 20.26
CA GLY A 105 -2.05 -13.59 21.46
C GLY A 105 -3.54 -13.29 21.24
N ALA A 106 -4.00 -13.19 20.00
CA ALA A 106 -5.40 -12.89 19.69
C ALA A 106 -6.33 -14.02 20.19
N GLN A 107 -7.44 -13.59 20.81
CA GLN A 107 -8.47 -14.47 21.36
C GLN A 107 -9.79 -14.41 20.58
N ARG A 108 -10.09 -13.26 19.97
CA ARG A 108 -11.37 -12.99 19.31
C ARG A 108 -11.20 -12.59 17.85
N GLU A 109 -10.35 -11.58 17.60
CA GLU A 109 -10.23 -10.99 16.28
C GLU A 109 -8.84 -10.41 16.01
N LEU A 110 -8.42 -10.54 14.77
CA LEU A 110 -7.34 -9.77 14.16
C LEU A 110 -7.90 -8.99 12.98
N PHE A 111 -7.78 -7.66 13.02
CA PHE A 111 -8.15 -6.80 11.91
C PHE A 111 -6.89 -6.14 11.33
N LEU A 112 -6.58 -6.46 10.09
CA LEU A 112 -5.43 -5.95 9.37
C LEU A 112 -5.89 -5.07 8.22
N GLU A 113 -5.35 -3.85 8.16
CA GLU A 113 -5.40 -3.00 6.97
C GLU A 113 -3.96 -2.81 6.49
N HIS A 114 -3.62 -3.49 5.39
CA HIS A 114 -2.21 -3.71 5.10
C HIS A 114 -1.88 -3.72 3.61
N GLN A 115 -0.76 -3.05 3.26
CA GLN A 115 -0.22 -3.01 1.90
C GLN A 115 0.33 -4.37 1.45
N ALA A 116 0.87 -5.16 2.37
CA ALA A 116 1.59 -6.39 2.07
C ALA A 116 1.07 -7.59 2.86
N MET A 117 1.10 -8.78 2.26
CA MET A 117 0.88 -10.07 2.89
C MET A 117 1.80 -11.11 2.22
N ALA A 118 3.11 -11.00 2.48
CA ALA A 118 4.15 -11.75 1.78
C ALA A 118 5.24 -12.33 2.72
N ASP A 119 5.00 -12.35 4.05
CA ASP A 119 5.87 -13.05 5.00
C ASP A 119 5.25 -14.41 5.37
N PRO A 120 5.95 -15.54 5.11
CA PRO A 120 5.39 -16.87 5.34
C PRO A 120 5.10 -17.17 6.81
N GLU A 121 5.89 -16.64 7.74
CA GLU A 121 5.73 -16.89 9.16
C GLU A 121 4.54 -16.10 9.73
N VAL A 122 4.33 -14.88 9.26
CA VAL A 122 3.14 -14.09 9.56
C VAL A 122 1.88 -14.78 9.01
N GLU A 123 1.93 -15.25 7.77
CA GLU A 123 0.82 -16.00 7.18
C GLU A 123 0.50 -17.27 7.97
N ALA A 124 1.52 -18.02 8.39
CA ALA A 124 1.35 -19.22 9.23
C ALA A 124 0.69 -18.87 10.58
N ALA A 125 1.17 -17.82 11.26
CA ALA A 125 0.61 -17.38 12.54
C ALA A 125 -0.87 -16.93 12.42
N LEU A 126 -1.24 -16.29 11.32
CA LEU A 126 -2.65 -15.93 11.05
C LEU A 126 -3.51 -17.18 10.82
N LYS A 127 -2.98 -18.19 10.09
CA LYS A 127 -3.66 -19.49 9.90
C LYS A 127 -3.79 -20.27 11.21
N GLU A 128 -2.78 -20.24 12.08
CA GLU A 128 -2.87 -20.77 13.45
C GLU A 128 -4.02 -20.10 14.24
N GLY A 129 -4.16 -18.77 14.11
CA GLY A 129 -5.24 -18.00 14.71
C GLY A 129 -6.62 -18.46 14.21
N LEU A 130 -6.79 -18.58 12.88
CA LEU A 130 -8.01 -19.11 12.27
C LEU A 130 -8.36 -20.51 12.80
N GLY A 131 -7.36 -21.41 12.92
CA GLY A 131 -7.53 -22.73 13.49
C GLY A 131 -7.99 -22.75 14.96
N ARG A 132 -7.71 -21.67 15.71
CA ARG A 132 -8.21 -21.47 17.09
C ARG A 132 -9.59 -20.81 17.15
N GLY A 133 -10.19 -20.44 16.01
CA GLY A 133 -11.46 -19.74 15.94
C GLY A 133 -11.35 -18.21 16.02
N VAL A 134 -10.16 -17.65 15.94
CA VAL A 134 -9.96 -16.19 15.86
C VAL A 134 -10.46 -15.69 14.51
N ARG A 135 -11.31 -14.66 14.51
CA ARG A 135 -11.76 -14.00 13.29
C ARG A 135 -10.64 -13.17 12.71
N VAL A 136 -10.18 -13.49 11.51
CA VAL A 136 -9.16 -12.72 10.80
C VAL A 136 -9.82 -11.93 9.69
N ARG A 137 -9.74 -10.58 9.77
CA ARG A 137 -10.15 -9.64 8.72
C ARG A 137 -8.91 -9.03 8.09
N LEU A 138 -8.83 -9.08 6.77
CA LEU A 138 -7.72 -8.50 6.00
C LEU A 138 -8.27 -7.57 4.91
N LEU A 139 -7.85 -6.33 4.94
CA LEU A 139 -8.15 -5.29 3.96
C LEU A 139 -6.88 -4.84 3.26
N GLY A 140 -6.92 -4.73 1.95
CA GLY A 140 -5.81 -4.19 1.16
C GLY A 140 -6.17 -3.94 -0.29
N SER A 141 -5.22 -3.36 -1.03
CA SER A 141 -5.41 -2.98 -2.43
C SER A 141 -4.47 -3.79 -3.31
N PRO A 142 -4.96 -4.78 -4.05
CA PRO A 142 -4.13 -5.53 -4.99
C PRO A 142 -3.79 -4.67 -6.21
N LYS A 143 -2.55 -4.78 -6.69
CA LYS A 143 -2.05 -4.02 -7.84
C LYS A 143 -2.39 -4.64 -9.20
N GLY A 144 -2.72 -5.91 -9.21
CA GLY A 144 -3.02 -6.65 -10.42
C GLY A 144 -3.17 -8.14 -10.16
N PRO A 145 -3.55 -8.95 -11.17
CA PRO A 145 -3.79 -10.38 -11.00
C PRO A 145 -2.53 -11.16 -10.60
N GLY A 146 -1.35 -10.65 -10.93
CA GLY A 146 -0.05 -11.25 -10.57
C GLY A 146 0.60 -10.65 -9.33
N ASP A 147 -0.13 -9.93 -8.51
CA ASP A 147 0.40 -9.30 -7.30
C ASP A 147 0.80 -10.34 -6.24
N THR A 148 2.09 -10.56 -6.11
CA THR A 148 2.68 -11.47 -5.11
C THR A 148 2.92 -10.79 -3.77
N TYR A 149 2.81 -9.46 -3.71
CA TYR A 149 3.11 -8.69 -2.50
C TYR A 149 1.94 -8.64 -1.52
N PHE A 150 0.70 -8.55 -2.04
CA PHE A 150 -0.52 -8.58 -1.25
C PHE A 150 -1.48 -9.70 -1.66
N LEU A 151 -1.90 -9.72 -2.94
CA LEU A 151 -3.01 -10.55 -3.41
C LEU A 151 -2.79 -12.04 -3.18
N ALA A 152 -1.60 -12.55 -3.50
CA ALA A 152 -1.32 -13.98 -3.38
C ALA A 152 -1.46 -14.47 -1.92
N GLY A 153 -0.91 -13.75 -0.94
CA GLY A 153 -1.04 -14.08 0.47
C GLY A 153 -2.48 -13.89 0.98
N ALA A 154 -3.15 -12.83 0.54
CA ALA A 154 -4.55 -12.56 0.88
C ALA A 154 -5.48 -13.69 0.42
N LEU A 155 -5.29 -14.21 -0.79
CA LEU A 155 -6.09 -15.34 -1.31
C LEU A 155 -5.83 -16.62 -0.52
N ARG A 156 -4.57 -16.94 -0.18
CA ARG A 156 -4.27 -18.12 0.66
C ARG A 156 -4.87 -18.01 2.07
N LEU A 157 -4.95 -16.81 2.63
CA LEU A 157 -5.66 -16.58 3.91
C LEU A 157 -7.17 -16.71 3.74
N LYS A 158 -7.74 -16.22 2.64
CA LYS A 158 -9.16 -16.38 2.32
C LYS A 158 -9.54 -17.85 2.19
N GLU A 159 -8.74 -18.65 1.50
CA GLU A 159 -8.90 -20.10 1.42
C GLU A 159 -8.84 -20.79 2.79
N ALA A 160 -8.03 -20.27 3.70
CA ALA A 160 -7.93 -20.75 5.07
C ALA A 160 -9.07 -20.26 5.99
N GLY A 161 -10.01 -19.46 5.48
CA GLY A 161 -11.19 -18.98 6.23
C GLY A 161 -11.13 -17.54 6.70
N ALA A 162 -10.11 -16.76 6.34
CA ALA A 162 -10.09 -15.33 6.64
C ALA A 162 -11.13 -14.55 5.82
N LEU A 163 -11.67 -13.51 6.42
CA LEU A 163 -12.48 -12.53 5.73
C LEU A 163 -11.54 -11.53 5.03
N VAL A 164 -11.49 -11.58 3.70
CA VAL A 164 -10.64 -10.70 2.92
C VAL A 164 -11.50 -9.78 2.07
N ARG A 165 -11.21 -8.48 2.13
CA ARG A 165 -11.81 -7.47 1.27
C ARG A 165 -10.76 -6.67 0.52
N PHE A 166 -11.12 -6.18 -0.65
CA PHE A 166 -10.26 -5.48 -1.59
C PHE A 166 -10.76 -4.06 -1.78
N LEU A 167 -9.98 -3.07 -1.35
CA LEU A 167 -10.30 -1.65 -1.49
C LEU A 167 -9.68 -1.13 -2.80
N PRO A 168 -10.49 -0.75 -3.81
CA PRO A 168 -9.95 -0.17 -5.04
C PRO A 168 -9.34 1.22 -4.80
N ASP A 169 -10.09 2.08 -4.08
CA ASP A 169 -9.76 3.48 -3.88
C ASP A 169 -10.26 3.94 -2.50
N PRO A 170 -9.41 4.61 -1.69
CA PRO A 170 -7.99 4.91 -1.91
C PRO A 170 -7.09 3.66 -1.85
N TYR A 171 -5.92 3.72 -2.50
CA TYR A 171 -4.95 2.62 -2.44
C TYR A 171 -4.46 2.41 -0.99
N VAL A 172 -4.65 1.21 -0.46
CA VAL A 172 -4.20 0.87 0.89
C VAL A 172 -2.67 0.78 0.93
N HIS A 173 -2.05 1.81 1.49
CA HIS A 173 -0.63 1.83 1.81
C HIS A 173 -0.41 1.74 3.33
N ALA A 174 -1.47 1.52 4.07
CA ALA A 174 -1.47 1.29 5.51
C ALA A 174 -0.66 0.06 5.92
N LYS A 175 -0.16 0.07 7.15
CA LYS A 175 0.50 -1.05 7.83
C LYS A 175 -0.01 -1.03 9.26
N VAL A 176 -1.20 -1.57 9.43
CA VAL A 176 -1.94 -1.56 10.68
C VAL A 176 -2.47 -2.95 10.99
N LEU A 177 -2.31 -3.36 12.23
CA LEU A 177 -2.91 -4.56 12.80
C LEU A 177 -3.58 -4.19 14.13
N VAL A 178 -4.83 -4.61 14.30
CA VAL A 178 -5.57 -4.47 15.55
C VAL A 178 -5.92 -5.84 16.08
N ARG A 179 -5.61 -6.09 17.35
CA ARG A 179 -5.92 -7.32 18.08
C ARG A 179 -7.08 -7.09 19.03
N ASP A 180 -8.10 -7.92 18.93
CA ASP A 180 -9.24 -8.03 19.85
C ASP A 180 -10.01 -6.71 20.08
N GLY A 181 -9.80 -5.69 19.23
CA GLY A 181 -10.33 -4.35 19.44
C GLY A 181 -9.72 -3.60 20.63
N GLU A 182 -8.56 -4.03 21.12
CA GLU A 182 -7.94 -3.53 22.35
C GLU A 182 -6.52 -3.04 22.16
N GLU A 183 -5.79 -3.59 21.17
CA GLU A 183 -4.39 -3.28 20.96
C GLU A 183 -4.10 -3.13 19.47
N ALA A 184 -3.28 -2.15 19.11
CA ALA A 184 -2.89 -1.85 17.75
C ALA A 184 -1.39 -1.79 17.57
N LEU A 185 -0.94 -2.17 16.38
CA LEU A 185 0.39 -1.93 15.84
C LEU A 185 0.25 -1.08 14.58
N LEU A 186 0.96 0.05 14.51
CA LEU A 186 0.89 1.02 13.40
C LEU A 186 2.28 1.57 13.12
N GLY A 187 2.69 1.61 11.86
CA GLY A 187 3.98 2.20 11.46
C GLY A 187 4.37 1.89 10.03
N SER A 188 5.66 1.78 9.79
CA SER A 188 6.20 1.54 8.45
C SER A 188 6.32 0.06 8.06
N LEU A 189 6.18 -0.85 9.03
CA LEU A 189 6.48 -2.27 8.93
C LEU A 189 5.52 -3.01 7.99
N ASN A 190 6.00 -3.40 6.81
CA ASN A 190 5.24 -4.27 5.91
C ASN A 190 5.31 -5.75 6.36
N LEU A 191 4.24 -6.52 6.12
CA LEU A 191 4.23 -7.96 6.37
C LEU A 191 4.94 -8.71 5.23
N SER A 192 6.24 -8.43 5.11
CA SER A 192 7.15 -9.04 4.14
C SER A 192 8.50 -9.35 4.79
N ALA A 193 9.18 -10.40 4.30
CA ALA A 193 10.45 -10.82 4.85
C ALA A 193 11.51 -9.70 4.84
N ASN A 194 11.59 -8.92 3.74
CA ASN A 194 12.51 -7.79 3.66
C ASN A 194 12.24 -6.73 4.71
N SER A 195 10.97 -6.35 4.90
CA SER A 195 10.60 -5.34 5.89
C SER A 195 10.97 -5.78 7.30
N ILE A 196 10.67 -7.04 7.64
CA ILE A 196 10.88 -7.55 8.99
C ILE A 196 12.37 -7.85 9.28
N GLN A 197 13.14 -8.31 8.27
CA GLN A 197 14.49 -8.84 8.51
C GLN A 197 15.64 -7.99 7.96
N ALA A 198 15.36 -7.06 7.03
CA ALA A 198 16.43 -6.40 6.28
C ALA A 198 16.32 -4.88 6.20
N ASN A 199 15.12 -4.31 6.30
CA ASN A 199 14.92 -2.87 6.31
C ASN A 199 15.05 -2.29 7.72
N ARG A 200 15.36 -0.99 7.81
CA ARG A 200 15.08 -0.21 9.01
C ARG A 200 13.62 0.20 8.96
N GLU A 201 12.84 -0.28 9.95
CA GLU A 201 11.42 0.05 10.10
C GLU A 201 11.12 0.45 11.54
N LEU A 202 10.05 1.21 11.72
CA LEU A 202 9.52 1.64 13.01
C LEU A 202 8.02 1.44 13.04
N ALA A 203 7.51 0.83 14.11
CA ALA A 203 6.09 0.81 14.42
C ALA A 203 5.85 1.10 15.91
N VAL A 204 4.66 1.61 16.21
CA VAL A 204 4.19 1.90 17.55
C VAL A 204 3.13 0.87 17.92
N ARG A 205 3.30 0.25 19.07
CA ARG A 205 2.31 -0.59 19.72
C ARG A 205 1.61 0.22 20.79
N PHE A 206 0.29 0.23 20.80
CA PHE A 206 -0.50 0.99 21.77
C PHE A 206 -1.85 0.33 22.00
N THR A 207 -2.46 0.60 23.14
CA THR A 207 -3.75 0.04 23.53
C THR A 207 -4.87 1.09 23.53
N ALA A 208 -6.11 0.62 23.46
CA ALA A 208 -7.28 1.45 23.63
C ALA A 208 -7.31 2.21 24.98
N ARG A 209 -6.67 1.64 26.00
CA ARG A 209 -6.57 2.26 27.33
C ARG A 209 -5.53 3.38 27.36
N GLU A 210 -4.37 3.18 26.71
CA GLU A 210 -3.28 4.17 26.69
C GLU A 210 -3.60 5.37 25.81
N ALA A 211 -4.26 5.16 24.69
CA ALA A 211 -4.58 6.21 23.71
C ALA A 211 -6.02 6.06 23.16
N PRO A 212 -7.07 6.26 23.99
CA PRO A 212 -8.44 5.92 23.63
C PRO A 212 -8.98 6.69 22.42
N GLU A 213 -8.62 7.95 22.27
CA GLU A 213 -9.06 8.79 21.14
C GLU A 213 -8.38 8.37 19.84
N ALA A 214 -7.06 8.14 19.87
CA ALA A 214 -6.31 7.69 18.71
C ALA A 214 -6.78 6.29 18.25
N PHE A 215 -7.00 5.39 19.21
CA PHE A 215 -7.50 4.05 18.95
C PHE A 215 -8.90 4.05 18.33
N ARG A 216 -9.81 4.86 18.88
CA ARG A 216 -11.16 5.02 18.34
C ARG A 216 -11.16 5.56 16.91
N ARG A 217 -10.34 6.59 16.62
CA ARG A 217 -10.19 7.15 15.26
C ARG A 217 -9.62 6.14 14.28
N LEU A 218 -8.62 5.36 14.73
CA LEU A 218 -8.05 4.30 13.92
C LEU A 218 -9.11 3.27 13.52
N LEU A 219 -9.83 2.70 14.51
CA LEU A 219 -10.88 1.71 14.24
C LEU A 219 -11.99 2.28 13.35
N PHE A 220 -12.44 3.50 13.62
CA PHE A 220 -13.46 4.14 12.80
C PHE A 220 -13.03 4.26 11.33
N GLY A 221 -11.76 4.63 11.08
CA GLY A 221 -11.20 4.69 9.73
C GLY A 221 -11.18 3.31 9.06
N MET A 222 -10.63 2.31 9.75
CA MET A 222 -10.54 0.93 9.23
C MET A 222 -11.91 0.31 8.93
N GLU A 223 -12.91 0.49 9.82
CA GLU A 223 -14.27 0.00 9.59
C GLU A 223 -14.95 0.71 8.41
N GLY A 224 -14.76 2.03 8.30
CA GLY A 224 -15.29 2.80 7.18
C GLY A 224 -14.72 2.36 5.82
N GLU A 225 -13.45 1.97 5.76
CA GLU A 225 -12.85 1.41 4.54
C GLU A 225 -13.30 -0.04 4.31
N TRP A 226 -13.45 -0.81 5.37
CA TRP A 226 -13.96 -2.19 5.27
C TRP A 226 -15.34 -2.24 4.61
N GLU A 227 -16.25 -1.34 4.98
CA GLU A 227 -17.62 -1.30 4.42
C GLU A 227 -17.64 -0.94 2.92
N LYS A 228 -16.67 -0.13 2.46
CA LYS A 228 -16.55 0.26 1.05
C LYS A 228 -15.88 -0.82 0.19
N ALA A 229 -15.12 -1.71 0.80
CA ALA A 229 -14.26 -2.67 0.11
C ALA A 229 -15.04 -3.85 -0.49
N LEU A 230 -14.55 -4.34 -1.62
CA LEU A 230 -15.14 -5.46 -2.35
C LEU A 230 -14.86 -6.78 -1.65
N PRO A 231 -15.86 -7.66 -1.44
CA PRO A 231 -15.67 -8.96 -0.80
C PRO A 231 -15.06 -10.01 -1.73
N GLU A 232 -15.06 -9.76 -3.05
CA GLU A 232 -14.56 -10.69 -4.06
C GLU A 232 -13.27 -10.16 -4.69
N ASN A 233 -12.40 -11.07 -5.13
CA ASN A 233 -11.21 -10.69 -5.90
C ASN A 233 -11.62 -10.02 -7.22
N PRO A 234 -11.41 -8.72 -7.39
CA PRO A 234 -11.87 -8.01 -8.57
C PRO A 234 -11.20 -8.48 -9.86
N PHE A 235 -10.00 -9.09 -9.76
CA PHE A 235 -9.27 -9.61 -10.91
C PHE A 235 -9.74 -10.99 -11.38
N ALA A 236 -10.52 -11.69 -10.56
CA ALA A 236 -11.12 -12.97 -10.92
C ALA A 236 -12.53 -12.83 -11.52
N LEU A 237 -13.11 -11.64 -11.47
CA LEU A 237 -14.44 -11.40 -12.02
C LEU A 237 -14.43 -11.45 -13.56
N PRO A 238 -15.53 -11.92 -14.19
CA PRO A 238 -15.62 -11.99 -15.64
C PRO A 238 -15.51 -10.60 -16.28
N PRO A 239 -15.11 -10.51 -17.55
CA PRO A 239 -15.14 -9.25 -18.30
C PRO A 239 -16.50 -8.56 -18.21
N VAL A 240 -16.50 -7.24 -18.31
CA VAL A 240 -17.73 -6.45 -18.39
C VAL A 240 -18.33 -6.66 -19.77
N GLU A 241 -19.62 -6.97 -19.82
CA GLU A 241 -20.35 -7.12 -21.08
C GLU A 241 -20.65 -5.74 -21.69
N GLY A 242 -20.56 -5.67 -23.00
CA GLY A 242 -20.84 -4.45 -23.77
C GLY A 242 -19.76 -3.38 -23.65
N VAL A 243 -20.16 -2.17 -24.03
CA VAL A 243 -19.32 -0.95 -24.00
C VAL A 243 -19.85 -0.04 -22.91
N ILE A 244 -18.97 0.44 -22.05
CA ILE A 244 -19.31 1.38 -20.98
C ILE A 244 -18.72 2.76 -21.24
N PRO A 245 -19.36 3.83 -20.78
CA PRO A 245 -18.75 5.16 -20.81
C PRO A 245 -17.54 5.17 -19.86
N TRP A 246 -16.48 5.86 -20.24
CA TRP A 246 -15.23 5.88 -19.47
C TRP A 246 -15.41 6.34 -18.00
N GLN A 247 -16.40 7.19 -17.72
CA GLN A 247 -16.72 7.68 -16.37
C GLN A 247 -17.16 6.57 -15.41
N GLU A 248 -17.66 5.48 -15.95
CA GLU A 248 -18.09 4.32 -15.14
C GLU A 248 -16.93 3.34 -14.86
N ALA A 249 -15.78 3.50 -15.50
CA ALA A 249 -14.64 2.60 -15.35
C ALA A 249 -14.25 2.32 -13.88
N PRO A 250 -14.25 3.29 -12.97
CA PRO A 250 -13.92 3.04 -11.56
C PRO A 250 -14.77 1.95 -10.89
N ARG A 251 -16.03 1.79 -11.30
CA ARG A 251 -16.94 0.75 -10.75
C ARG A 251 -16.53 -0.67 -11.11
N TYR A 252 -15.69 -0.81 -12.14
CA TYR A 252 -15.27 -2.09 -12.70
C TYR A 252 -13.77 -2.37 -12.46
N PHE A 253 -13.20 -1.76 -11.41
CA PHE A 253 -11.82 -2.02 -11.02
C PHE A 253 -11.50 -3.52 -11.01
N GLY A 254 -10.36 -3.87 -11.58
CA GLY A 254 -9.87 -5.25 -11.68
C GLY A 254 -10.42 -6.05 -12.86
N ARG A 255 -11.53 -5.64 -13.47
CA ARG A 255 -12.17 -6.34 -14.59
C ARG A 255 -11.65 -5.87 -15.93
N VAL A 256 -11.71 -6.73 -16.91
CA VAL A 256 -11.54 -6.33 -18.33
C VAL A 256 -12.83 -5.69 -18.80
N ALA A 257 -12.75 -4.50 -19.39
CA ALA A 257 -13.88 -3.77 -19.93
C ALA A 257 -13.54 -3.14 -21.30
N THR A 258 -14.57 -2.87 -22.07
CA THR A 258 -14.47 -2.00 -23.25
C THR A 258 -15.06 -0.65 -22.88
N VAL A 259 -14.23 0.39 -22.88
CA VAL A 259 -14.63 1.76 -22.54
C VAL A 259 -14.69 2.62 -23.77
N GLU A 260 -15.61 3.59 -23.79
CA GLU A 260 -15.78 4.52 -24.90
C GLU A 260 -15.72 5.96 -24.40
N GLY A 261 -15.09 6.84 -25.18
CA GLY A 261 -15.03 8.26 -24.90
C GLY A 261 -14.16 9.04 -25.87
N VAL A 262 -14.08 10.35 -25.66
CA VAL A 262 -13.22 11.26 -26.44
C VAL A 262 -11.94 11.51 -25.69
N ILE A 263 -10.80 11.41 -26.36
CA ILE A 263 -9.49 11.75 -25.77
C ILE A 263 -9.38 13.27 -25.67
N GLN A 264 -9.41 13.80 -24.46
CA GLN A 264 -9.39 15.24 -24.19
C GLN A 264 -7.98 15.81 -24.06
N ALA A 265 -7.02 14.97 -23.66
CA ALA A 265 -5.62 15.38 -23.54
C ALA A 265 -4.69 14.19 -23.80
N VAL A 266 -3.48 14.51 -24.26
CA VAL A 266 -2.39 13.56 -24.46
C VAL A 266 -1.14 14.08 -23.77
N GLU A 267 -0.36 13.17 -23.19
CA GLU A 267 0.88 13.50 -22.49
C GLU A 267 1.93 12.43 -22.79
N ASP A 268 3.11 12.85 -23.24
CA ASP A 268 4.27 11.97 -23.44
C ASP A 268 5.39 12.41 -22.47
N ARG A 269 5.79 11.48 -21.60
CA ARG A 269 6.89 11.68 -20.63
C ARG A 269 8.20 11.01 -21.08
N GLY A 270 8.24 10.49 -22.32
CA GLY A 270 9.38 9.75 -22.84
C GLY A 270 9.51 8.31 -22.32
N THR A 271 9.07 8.04 -21.09
CA THR A 271 9.05 6.70 -20.47
C THR A 271 7.66 6.07 -20.47
N VAL A 272 6.63 6.86 -20.72
CA VAL A 272 5.22 6.46 -20.78
C VAL A 272 4.41 7.58 -21.44
N ALA A 273 3.40 7.21 -22.23
CA ALA A 273 2.40 8.15 -22.75
C ALA A 273 1.04 7.87 -22.17
N PHE A 274 0.24 8.94 -22.04
CA PHE A 274 -1.13 8.90 -21.55
C PHE A 274 -2.08 9.50 -22.59
N LEU A 275 -3.18 8.79 -22.85
CA LEU A 275 -4.33 9.32 -23.56
C LEU A 275 -5.43 9.49 -22.50
N LYS A 276 -5.83 10.72 -22.20
CA LYS A 276 -6.72 11.05 -21.07
C LYS A 276 -8.13 11.33 -21.58
N PHE A 277 -9.11 10.72 -20.92
CA PHE A 277 -10.52 10.95 -21.21
C PHE A 277 -11.08 12.20 -20.52
N GLY A 278 -10.50 12.64 -19.42
CA GLY A 278 -10.93 13.81 -18.67
C GLY A 278 -9.77 14.53 -17.99
N PRO A 279 -10.03 15.73 -17.40
CA PRO A 279 -9.01 16.56 -16.74
C PRO A 279 -8.73 16.15 -15.28
N GLY A 280 -9.60 15.33 -14.69
CA GLY A 280 -9.53 14.96 -13.26
C GLY A 280 -8.43 13.97 -12.95
N GLU A 281 -7.92 14.03 -11.71
CA GLU A 281 -6.88 13.08 -11.25
C GLU A 281 -7.42 11.65 -11.10
N SER A 282 -8.73 11.48 -10.88
CA SER A 282 -9.39 10.17 -10.77
C SER A 282 -9.96 9.66 -12.10
N ASP A 283 -9.82 10.42 -13.17
CA ASP A 283 -10.36 10.06 -14.46
C ASP A 283 -9.56 8.92 -15.11
N LEU A 284 -10.27 8.11 -15.89
CA LEU A 284 -9.63 7.04 -16.64
C LEU A 284 -8.63 7.59 -17.65
N ARG A 285 -7.47 6.96 -17.74
CA ARG A 285 -6.49 7.19 -18.80
C ARG A 285 -6.01 5.89 -19.41
N LEU A 286 -5.67 5.95 -20.68
CA LEU A 286 -5.01 4.86 -21.38
C LEU A 286 -3.50 5.07 -21.27
N VAL A 287 -2.78 3.99 -21.02
CA VAL A 287 -1.32 4.01 -20.80
C VAL A 287 -0.65 3.22 -21.89
N VAL A 288 0.34 3.82 -22.54
CA VAL A 288 1.17 3.15 -23.57
C VAL A 288 2.64 3.33 -23.20
N PHE A 289 3.39 2.24 -23.20
CA PHE A 289 4.83 2.28 -22.97
C PHE A 289 5.62 2.44 -24.27
N PRO A 290 6.85 3.01 -24.25
CA PRO A 290 7.61 3.35 -25.45
C PRO A 290 7.82 2.18 -26.43
N ARG A 291 7.93 0.96 -25.90
CA ARG A 291 8.07 -0.26 -26.71
C ARG A 291 6.92 -0.48 -27.70
N SER A 292 5.74 0.08 -27.39
CA SER A 292 4.52 -0.06 -28.21
C SER A 292 4.20 1.18 -29.03
N TYR A 293 4.90 2.31 -28.90
CA TYR A 293 4.58 3.55 -29.60
C TYR A 293 4.51 3.39 -31.12
N GLY A 294 5.46 2.66 -31.69
CA GLY A 294 5.53 2.43 -33.12
C GLY A 294 4.39 1.59 -33.72
N LEU A 295 3.60 0.95 -32.86
CA LEU A 295 2.45 0.15 -33.30
C LEU A 295 1.20 0.99 -33.51
N PHE A 296 1.15 2.19 -32.93
CA PHE A 296 0.00 3.09 -33.00
C PHE A 296 0.11 4.12 -34.13
N ALA A 297 -1.01 4.76 -34.47
CA ALA A 297 -1.07 5.80 -35.50
C ALA A 297 -0.12 6.97 -35.17
N GLN A 298 0.64 7.41 -36.16
CA GLN A 298 1.63 8.47 -35.99
C GLN A 298 1.08 9.84 -36.45
N PRO A 299 1.54 10.95 -35.83
CA PRO A 299 2.46 11.03 -34.69
C PRO A 299 1.78 10.63 -33.38
N PHE A 300 2.32 9.62 -32.70
CA PHE A 300 1.81 9.17 -31.41
C PHE A 300 2.41 10.01 -30.26
N PRO A 301 1.65 10.40 -29.19
CA PRO A 301 0.19 10.14 -29.00
C PRO A 301 -0.73 11.21 -29.60
N GLN A 302 -0.20 12.25 -30.27
CA GLN A 302 -0.92 13.45 -30.73
C GLN A 302 -2.05 13.13 -31.73
N SER A 303 -1.89 12.07 -32.52
CA SER A 303 -2.91 11.63 -33.50
C SER A 303 -4.23 11.22 -32.86
N TYR A 304 -4.26 10.99 -31.54
CA TYR A 304 -5.47 10.58 -30.82
C TYR A 304 -6.20 11.73 -30.14
N LEU A 305 -5.59 12.91 -30.02
CA LEU A 305 -6.23 14.08 -29.41
C LEU A 305 -7.54 14.45 -30.15
N GLY A 306 -8.61 14.59 -29.37
CA GLY A 306 -9.95 14.91 -29.90
C GLY A 306 -10.67 13.72 -30.56
N LYS A 307 -10.04 12.56 -30.69
CA LYS A 307 -10.67 11.37 -31.29
C LYS A 307 -11.60 10.69 -30.30
N LYS A 308 -12.76 10.22 -30.80
CA LYS A 308 -13.61 9.28 -30.08
C LYS A 308 -13.03 7.88 -30.24
N VAL A 309 -12.81 7.18 -29.15
CA VAL A 309 -12.16 5.86 -29.15
C VAL A 309 -12.94 4.86 -28.33
N ARG A 310 -12.76 3.58 -28.67
CA ARG A 310 -13.03 2.43 -27.78
C ARG A 310 -11.71 1.80 -27.39
N ALA A 311 -11.52 1.61 -26.09
CA ALA A 311 -10.35 0.92 -25.59
C ALA A 311 -10.79 -0.29 -24.76
N ARG A 312 -10.14 -1.43 -25.00
CA ARG A 312 -10.41 -2.67 -24.29
C ARG A 312 -9.19 -3.07 -23.47
N GLY A 313 -9.38 -3.24 -22.18
CA GLY A 313 -8.32 -3.74 -21.31
C GLY A 313 -8.78 -3.87 -19.87
N ARG A 314 -7.85 -4.29 -19.00
CA ARG A 314 -8.10 -4.40 -17.57
C ARG A 314 -8.02 -3.02 -16.94
N ILE A 315 -9.04 -2.67 -16.16
CA ILE A 315 -9.07 -1.44 -15.38
C ILE A 315 -8.24 -1.68 -14.11
N VAL A 316 -7.18 -0.92 -13.95
CA VAL A 316 -6.31 -0.95 -12.76
C VAL A 316 -6.23 0.43 -12.12
N LEU A 317 -5.77 0.50 -10.86
CA LEU A 317 -5.49 1.75 -10.17
C LEU A 317 -3.99 1.87 -9.93
N TYR A 318 -3.39 2.95 -10.42
CA TYR A 318 -1.98 3.23 -10.21
C TYR A 318 -1.77 4.71 -9.83
N ALA A 319 -1.16 4.94 -8.67
CA ALA A 319 -0.88 6.27 -8.13
C ALA A 319 -2.12 7.20 -8.11
N GLY A 320 -3.31 6.66 -7.79
CA GLY A 320 -4.56 7.41 -7.73
C GLY A 320 -5.30 7.56 -9.06
N TYR A 321 -4.75 7.04 -10.16
CA TYR A 321 -5.38 7.09 -11.49
C TYR A 321 -5.93 5.73 -11.90
N TYR A 322 -7.15 5.71 -12.42
CA TYR A 322 -7.66 4.54 -13.13
C TYR A 322 -7.03 4.45 -14.52
N GLU A 323 -6.54 3.26 -14.86
CA GLU A 323 -5.74 3.05 -16.06
C GLU A 323 -6.18 1.80 -16.82
N ILE A 324 -6.07 1.86 -18.16
CA ILE A 324 -6.01 0.70 -19.03
C ILE A 324 -4.67 0.75 -19.75
N VAL A 325 -3.82 -0.26 -19.54
CA VAL A 325 -2.56 -0.40 -20.27
C VAL A 325 -2.85 -1.02 -21.64
N LEU A 326 -2.42 -0.34 -22.70
CA LEU A 326 -2.53 -0.82 -24.06
C LEU A 326 -1.20 -1.40 -24.53
N GLU A 327 -1.20 -2.66 -24.89
CA GLU A 327 -0.02 -3.35 -25.42
C GLU A 327 0.13 -3.16 -26.93
N GLY A 328 -1.00 -2.96 -27.64
CA GLY A 328 -1.03 -2.76 -29.09
C GLY A 328 -2.34 -2.11 -29.57
N PRO A 329 -2.40 -1.76 -30.87
CA PRO A 329 -3.54 -1.07 -31.46
C PRO A 329 -4.82 -1.91 -31.53
N GLU A 330 -4.73 -3.23 -31.42
CA GLU A 330 -5.88 -4.13 -31.37
C GLU A 330 -6.80 -3.87 -30.17
N ASN A 331 -6.29 -3.19 -29.18
CA ASN A 331 -7.01 -2.79 -27.96
C ASN A 331 -7.57 -1.37 -28.03
N LEU A 332 -7.38 -0.65 -29.14
CA LEU A 332 -7.78 0.74 -29.32
C LEU A 332 -8.39 0.98 -30.71
N GLU A 333 -9.69 1.07 -30.77
CA GLU A 333 -10.44 1.40 -31.96
C GLU A 333 -10.72 2.92 -32.00
N VAL A 334 -10.38 3.58 -33.10
CA VAL A 334 -10.82 4.95 -33.35
C VAL A 334 -12.18 4.88 -34.02
N LEU A 335 -13.18 5.47 -33.40
CA LEU A 335 -14.52 5.54 -33.96
C LEU A 335 -14.58 6.73 -34.91
N ASP A 336 -14.79 6.47 -36.19
CA ASP A 336 -15.05 7.50 -37.17
C ASP A 336 -16.34 8.21 -36.78
N GLY A 337 -16.22 9.26 -36.00
CA GLY A 337 -17.27 10.25 -35.85
C GLY A 337 -17.16 11.16 -37.02
N GLY A 338 -18.07 11.09 -37.94
CA GLY A 338 -18.33 12.18 -38.87
C GLY A 338 -18.60 13.48 -38.11
N PRO A 339 -18.47 14.63 -38.77
CA PRO A 339 -18.50 15.96 -38.20
C PRO A 339 -19.71 16.23 -37.34
#